data_b2c3816bc4a7b2fe552cb24e3d310957
#
_entry.id   b2c3816bc4a7b2fe552cb24e3d310957
#
_cell.length_a   1.000
_cell.length_b   1.000
_cell.length_c   1.000
_cell.angle_alpha   90.00
_cell.angle_beta   90.00
_cell.angle_gamma   90.00
#
_symmetry.space_group_name_H-M   'P 1'
#
loop_
_entity.id
_entity.type
_entity.pdbx_description
1 polymer ?
#
loop_
_entity_poly.entity_id
_entity_poly.type
_entity_poly.pdbx_seq_one_letter_code
_entity_poly.pdbx_strand_id
1 'polypeptide(L)'
;CKECKTRYRADNLINDFTNSNLGDTLTNEERVSYIKDNKVPCPKCGKSNFTDIREFNLMFKTFQGVTEDSKSAVYLRPETAQGIFVNFMNVQRSMRLKVPFGIGQVGKSFRNEITPGNFIFRVREFEQMELEFFCKPGTELDWFKYYKDKCKDFLLSLGIKEENLRLRDHDKEELSFYSNATTDIEYKFPFGWGELWGIASRTNYDLSRHMEVSKEKLEYLDPDTNEKYVPYVIEPSLGVERLFLTVLCNAYTKETLTDGTTREVMKFTPALAPYKVTVLPLVKKFHSEKALELYKELSKHFMTMYDEGGNIGKRYRRSDVIGVPFAVTIDDETLNNQTVTVRDRDTMEQITLKVEELVDYINKKMEF
;
A
#
# COMPACT_ATOMS: atom_id res chain seq x y z
N CYS A 1 29.09 -9.54 0.31
CA CYS A 1 30.31 -9.43 -0.47
C CYS A 1 31.44 -8.83 0.41
N LYS A 2 32.58 -9.51 0.50
CA LYS A 2 33.74 -9.05 1.30
C LYS A 2 34.39 -7.78 0.73
N GLU A 3 34.26 -7.56 -0.57
CA GLU A 3 34.90 -6.42 -1.26
C GLU A 3 34.08 -5.12 -1.06
N CYS A 4 32.86 -5.09 -1.53
CA CYS A 4 32.03 -3.88 -1.50
C CYS A 4 31.14 -3.76 -0.25
N LYS A 5 31.20 -4.73 0.67
CA LYS A 5 30.41 -4.80 1.91
C LYS A 5 28.90 -4.82 1.72
N THR A 6 28.40 -4.92 0.50
CA THR A 6 26.97 -5.05 0.23
C THR A 6 26.47 -6.42 0.66
N ARG A 7 25.28 -6.46 1.26
CA ARG A 7 24.63 -7.69 1.73
C ARG A 7 23.59 -8.13 0.71
N TYR A 8 23.44 -9.43 0.58
CA TYR A 8 22.46 -10.06 -0.31
C TYR A 8 21.83 -11.26 0.40
N ARG A 9 20.61 -11.60 0.04
CA ARG A 9 20.04 -12.91 0.32
C ARG A 9 20.70 -13.91 -0.62
N ALA A 10 21.10 -15.07 -0.09
CA ALA A 10 21.83 -16.06 -0.88
C ALA A 10 20.95 -16.72 -1.95
N ASP A 11 19.67 -16.98 -1.62
CA ASP A 11 18.65 -17.46 -2.54
C ASP A 11 18.48 -16.52 -3.73
N ASN A 12 18.18 -15.26 -3.48
CA ASN A 12 17.99 -14.25 -4.54
C ASN A 12 19.26 -14.09 -5.41
N LEU A 13 20.44 -14.13 -4.79
CA LEU A 13 21.71 -14.03 -5.53
C LEU A 13 21.88 -15.16 -6.53
N ILE A 14 21.44 -16.37 -6.17
CA ILE A 14 21.47 -17.54 -7.05
C ILE A 14 20.37 -17.43 -8.11
N ASN A 15 19.15 -17.04 -7.72
CA ASN A 15 18.02 -16.89 -8.62
C ASN A 15 18.32 -15.87 -9.72
N ASP A 16 18.86 -14.69 -9.34
CA ASP A 16 19.27 -13.65 -10.28
C ASP A 16 20.37 -14.14 -11.26
N PHE A 17 21.33 -14.92 -10.75
CA PHE A 17 22.43 -15.46 -11.55
C PHE A 17 21.95 -16.54 -12.53
N THR A 18 21.02 -17.40 -12.10
CA THR A 18 20.50 -18.52 -12.91
C THR A 18 19.28 -18.14 -13.75
N ASN A 19 18.69 -16.99 -13.49
CA ASN A 19 17.41 -16.58 -14.03
C ASN A 19 16.31 -17.64 -13.81
N SER A 20 16.29 -18.22 -12.60
CA SER A 20 15.39 -19.31 -12.17
C SER A 20 15.16 -19.25 -10.66
N ASN A 21 14.29 -20.09 -10.12
CA ASN A 21 14.02 -20.22 -8.68
C ASN A 21 14.93 -21.25 -7.98
N LEU A 22 16.08 -21.58 -8.56
CA LEU A 22 16.99 -22.61 -8.02
C LEU A 22 17.43 -22.31 -6.58
N GLY A 23 17.71 -21.04 -6.27
CA GLY A 23 18.15 -20.65 -4.94
C GLY A 23 17.14 -20.97 -3.84
N ASP A 24 15.85 -20.97 -4.15
CA ASP A 24 14.80 -21.26 -3.16
C ASP A 24 14.73 -22.75 -2.78
N THR A 25 15.14 -23.63 -3.69
CA THR A 25 15.12 -25.09 -3.49
C THR A 25 16.34 -25.64 -2.76
N LEU A 26 17.43 -24.86 -2.65
CA LEU A 26 18.69 -25.30 -2.06
C LEU A 26 18.73 -25.06 -0.55
N THR A 27 19.40 -25.96 0.19
CA THR A 27 19.78 -25.75 1.60
C THR A 27 20.87 -24.66 1.72
N ASN A 28 21.11 -24.17 2.92
CA ASN A 28 22.15 -23.15 3.14
C ASN A 28 23.56 -23.65 2.76
N GLU A 29 23.87 -24.91 3.02
CA GLU A 29 25.14 -25.57 2.65
C GLU A 29 25.28 -25.63 1.13
N GLU A 30 24.24 -26.09 0.44
CA GLU A 30 24.21 -26.13 -1.02
C GLU A 30 24.30 -24.77 -1.67
N ARG A 31 23.64 -23.75 -1.11
CA ARG A 31 23.78 -22.36 -1.58
C ARG A 31 25.21 -21.84 -1.46
N VAL A 32 25.89 -22.13 -0.33
CA VAL A 32 27.31 -21.74 -0.15
C VAL A 32 28.19 -22.39 -1.20
N SER A 33 28.02 -23.71 -1.40
CA SER A 33 28.76 -24.48 -2.41
C SER A 33 28.48 -23.92 -3.80
N TYR A 34 27.20 -23.75 -4.15
CA TYR A 34 26.81 -23.24 -5.45
C TYR A 34 27.43 -21.88 -5.78
N ILE A 35 27.37 -20.92 -4.82
CA ILE A 35 27.95 -19.57 -5.00
C ILE A 35 29.46 -19.66 -5.22
N LYS A 36 30.18 -20.52 -4.48
CA LYS A 36 31.63 -20.69 -4.59
C LYS A 36 32.03 -21.39 -5.91
N ASP A 37 31.40 -22.51 -6.23
CA ASP A 37 31.75 -23.36 -7.38
C ASP A 37 31.45 -22.67 -8.72
N ASN A 38 30.32 -21.99 -8.80
CA ASN A 38 29.92 -21.25 -9.99
C ASN A 38 30.46 -19.82 -10.04
N LYS A 39 31.28 -19.39 -9.05
CA LYS A 39 31.86 -18.04 -8.94
C LYS A 39 30.84 -16.95 -9.16
N VAL A 40 29.66 -17.09 -8.54
CA VAL A 40 28.54 -16.15 -8.70
C VAL A 40 29.04 -14.72 -8.43
N PRO A 41 28.89 -13.77 -9.38
CA PRO A 41 29.41 -12.42 -9.21
C PRO A 41 28.54 -11.59 -8.29
N CYS A 42 29.12 -10.69 -7.55
CA CYS A 42 28.41 -9.67 -6.80
C CYS A 42 27.74 -8.67 -7.77
N PRO A 43 26.44 -8.46 -7.73
CA PRO A 43 25.74 -7.53 -8.64
C PRO A 43 26.27 -6.10 -8.60
N LYS A 44 26.87 -5.66 -7.46
CA LYS A 44 27.38 -4.32 -7.30
C LYS A 44 28.82 -4.13 -7.81
N CYS A 45 29.71 -5.08 -7.53
CA CYS A 45 31.15 -4.90 -7.81
C CYS A 45 31.76 -5.97 -8.72
N GLY A 46 30.99 -6.94 -9.17
CA GLY A 46 31.44 -8.02 -10.07
C GLY A 46 32.37 -9.06 -9.46
N LYS A 47 32.77 -8.92 -8.18
CA LYS A 47 33.68 -9.90 -7.51
C LYS A 47 32.88 -11.05 -6.91
N SER A 48 33.46 -12.25 -6.90
CA SER A 48 32.83 -13.46 -6.35
C SER A 48 33.32 -13.82 -4.93
N ASN A 49 33.71 -12.84 -4.13
CA ASN A 49 34.25 -13.05 -2.78
C ASN A 49 33.17 -12.75 -1.72
N PHE A 50 32.45 -13.79 -1.30
CA PHE A 50 31.40 -13.67 -0.29
C PHE A 50 31.83 -14.24 1.08
N THR A 51 31.15 -13.82 2.14
CA THR A 51 31.17 -14.49 3.44
C THR A 51 30.34 -15.78 3.37
N ASP A 52 30.50 -16.65 4.33
CA ASP A 52 29.55 -17.72 4.53
C ASP A 52 28.16 -17.17 4.87
N ILE A 53 27.12 -17.96 4.61
CA ILE A 53 25.72 -17.60 4.91
C ILE A 53 25.57 -17.53 6.44
N ARG A 54 24.88 -16.50 6.89
CA ARG A 54 24.48 -16.36 8.29
C ARG A 54 22.98 -16.33 8.36
N GLU A 55 22.43 -17.05 9.30
CA GLU A 55 21.02 -16.96 9.62
C GLU A 55 20.68 -15.54 10.04
N PHE A 56 19.55 -15.08 9.59
CA PHE A 56 19.08 -13.74 9.80
C PHE A 56 17.74 -13.76 10.53
N ASN A 57 17.65 -13.07 11.66
CA ASN A 57 16.41 -12.94 12.38
C ASN A 57 15.61 -11.76 11.83
N LEU A 58 14.48 -12.05 11.20
CA LEU A 58 13.57 -11.06 10.66
C LEU A 58 12.95 -10.17 11.76
N MET A 59 12.74 -10.71 12.97
CA MET A 59 12.16 -9.95 14.08
C MET A 59 13.22 -9.09 14.78
N PHE A 60 12.86 -7.84 15.07
CA PHE A 60 13.67 -7.01 15.97
C PHE A 60 13.55 -7.52 17.39
N LYS A 61 14.70 -7.78 18.02
CA LYS A 61 14.82 -8.05 19.43
C LYS A 61 15.08 -6.75 20.18
N THR A 62 14.37 -6.56 21.29
CA THR A 62 14.60 -5.46 22.23
C THR A 62 14.43 -5.97 23.66
N PHE A 63 14.54 -5.09 24.65
CA PHE A 63 14.46 -5.48 26.05
C PHE A 63 13.46 -4.58 26.78
N GLN A 64 12.68 -5.19 27.66
CA GLN A 64 11.77 -4.46 28.52
C GLN A 64 12.51 -4.04 29.79
N GLY A 65 12.44 -2.74 30.17
CA GLY A 65 13.14 -2.19 31.31
C GLY A 65 14.50 -1.58 30.93
N VAL A 66 15.30 -1.29 31.98
CA VAL A 66 16.57 -0.54 31.83
C VAL A 66 17.81 -1.42 31.66
N THR A 67 17.68 -2.73 31.84
CA THR A 67 18.78 -3.70 31.74
C THR A 67 18.51 -4.70 30.61
N GLU A 68 19.56 -5.03 29.88
CA GLU A 68 19.54 -6.03 28.80
C GLU A 68 19.88 -7.40 29.34
N ASP A 69 18.87 -8.20 29.68
CA ASP A 69 19.04 -9.61 30.06
C ASP A 69 18.12 -10.52 29.23
N SER A 70 18.40 -11.82 29.25
CA SER A 70 17.63 -12.81 28.47
C SER A 70 16.17 -12.92 28.89
N LYS A 71 15.82 -12.57 30.12
CA LYS A 71 14.45 -12.67 30.66
C LYS A 71 13.61 -11.45 30.30
N SER A 72 14.27 -10.32 30.05
CA SER A 72 13.62 -9.08 29.62
C SER A 72 13.53 -8.93 28.09
N ALA A 73 14.05 -9.91 27.34
CA ALA A 73 14.03 -9.89 25.87
C ALA A 73 12.61 -10.00 25.33
N VAL A 74 12.24 -9.06 24.46
CA VAL A 74 10.97 -9.04 23.71
C VAL A 74 11.24 -8.82 22.24
N TYR A 75 10.27 -9.15 21.41
CA TYR A 75 10.37 -8.96 19.96
C TYR A 75 9.27 -8.03 19.48
N LEU A 76 9.63 -7.12 18.58
CA LEU A 76 8.64 -6.32 17.86
C LEU A 76 7.92 -7.19 16.85
N ARG A 77 6.62 -7.00 16.72
CA ARG A 77 5.79 -7.82 15.81
C ARG A 77 6.18 -7.58 14.34
N PRO A 78 6.39 -8.64 13.54
CA PRO A 78 6.71 -8.53 12.12
C PRO A 78 5.47 -8.42 11.21
N GLU A 79 4.28 -8.62 11.79
CA GLU A 79 2.96 -8.56 11.13
C GLU A 79 1.86 -8.22 12.14
N THR A 80 0.72 -7.79 11.67
CA THR A 80 -0.45 -7.51 12.53
C THR A 80 -1.34 -8.73 12.73
N ALA A 81 -1.21 -9.76 11.90
CA ALA A 81 -2.02 -10.97 11.86
C ALA A 81 -2.12 -11.69 13.21
N GLN A 82 -1.00 -11.88 13.91
CA GLN A 82 -0.98 -12.65 15.15
C GLN A 82 -1.83 -12.03 16.26
N GLY A 83 -1.92 -10.69 16.31
CA GLY A 83 -2.80 -9.98 17.23
C GLY A 83 -4.29 -10.25 16.94
N ILE A 84 -4.64 -10.47 15.69
CA ILE A 84 -6.00 -10.82 15.28
C ILE A 84 -6.34 -12.25 15.73
N PHE A 85 -5.46 -13.22 15.48
CA PHE A 85 -5.67 -14.62 15.89
C PHE A 85 -5.85 -14.77 17.39
N VAL A 86 -5.03 -14.09 18.19
CA VAL A 86 -5.16 -14.09 19.67
C VAL A 86 -6.53 -13.57 20.11
N ASN A 87 -7.09 -12.62 19.38
CA ASN A 87 -8.37 -11.99 19.73
C ASN A 87 -9.59 -12.63 19.02
N PHE A 88 -9.39 -13.67 18.21
CA PHE A 88 -10.48 -14.31 17.45
C PHE A 88 -11.71 -14.61 18.30
N MET A 89 -11.58 -15.44 19.35
CA MET A 89 -12.71 -15.82 20.20
C MET A 89 -13.28 -14.63 20.99
N ASN A 90 -12.43 -13.67 21.36
CA ASN A 90 -12.87 -12.49 22.09
C ASN A 90 -13.79 -11.62 21.23
N VAL A 91 -13.39 -11.35 19.98
CA VAL A 91 -14.20 -10.60 19.02
C VAL A 91 -15.46 -11.37 18.65
N GLN A 92 -15.32 -12.66 18.32
CA GLN A 92 -16.46 -13.51 17.94
C GLN A 92 -17.56 -13.50 19.00
N ARG A 93 -17.19 -13.67 20.29
CA ARG A 93 -18.15 -13.73 21.40
C ARG A 93 -18.74 -12.37 21.75
N SER A 94 -17.91 -11.34 21.87
CA SER A 94 -18.37 -9.99 22.24
C SER A 94 -19.29 -9.38 21.20
N MET A 95 -19.00 -9.60 19.93
CA MET A 95 -19.80 -9.10 18.81
C MET A 95 -20.89 -10.09 18.34
N ARG A 96 -20.93 -11.30 18.92
CA ARG A 96 -21.88 -12.39 18.55
C ARG A 96 -21.85 -12.72 17.07
N LEU A 97 -20.65 -12.77 16.47
CA LEU A 97 -20.47 -12.99 15.06
C LEU A 97 -20.65 -14.48 14.70
N LYS A 98 -21.25 -14.73 13.54
CA LYS A 98 -21.29 -16.04 12.90
C LYS A 98 -20.21 -16.11 11.81
N VAL A 99 -19.58 -17.26 11.64
CA VAL A 99 -18.69 -17.52 10.49
C VAL A 99 -19.56 -17.64 9.23
N PRO A 100 -19.23 -16.98 8.09
CA PRO A 100 -17.96 -16.27 7.87
C PRO A 100 -17.98 -14.81 8.38
N PHE A 101 -16.84 -14.35 8.90
CA PHE A 101 -16.60 -12.94 9.25
C PHE A 101 -15.12 -12.62 9.20
N GLY A 102 -14.79 -11.32 9.11
CA GLY A 102 -13.41 -10.86 9.09
C GLY A 102 -13.08 -9.91 10.23
N ILE A 103 -11.82 -9.88 10.62
CA ILE A 103 -11.24 -8.89 11.56
C ILE A 103 -10.13 -8.18 10.81
N GLY A 104 -10.28 -6.88 10.60
CA GLY A 104 -9.26 -6.04 9.98
C GLY A 104 -8.46 -5.27 11.02
N GLN A 105 -7.18 -5.08 10.76
CA GLN A 105 -6.29 -4.25 11.56
C GLN A 105 -5.40 -3.40 10.66
N VAL A 106 -5.23 -2.13 11.04
CA VAL A 106 -4.19 -1.25 10.51
C VAL A 106 -3.24 -0.93 11.67
N GLY A 107 -1.95 -1.15 11.48
CA GLY A 107 -1.00 -0.90 12.55
C GLY A 107 0.45 -1.09 12.14
N LYS A 108 1.36 -0.66 13.01
CA LYS A 108 2.80 -0.77 12.82
C LYS A 108 3.26 -2.22 12.85
N SER A 109 4.12 -2.55 11.89
CA SER A 109 4.88 -3.80 11.84
C SER A 109 6.37 -3.49 11.62
N PHE A 110 7.22 -4.43 12.04
CA PHE A 110 8.66 -4.21 12.10
C PHE A 110 9.38 -5.42 11.54
N ARG A 111 10.13 -5.23 10.48
CA ARG A 111 10.97 -6.29 9.90
C ARG A 111 12.41 -5.84 9.82
N ASN A 112 13.33 -6.59 10.37
CA ASN A 112 14.75 -6.28 10.35
C ASN A 112 15.32 -6.57 8.95
N GLU A 113 14.92 -5.79 7.96
CA GLU A 113 15.30 -5.97 6.56
C GLU A 113 16.81 -5.87 6.36
N ILE A 114 17.37 -6.81 5.59
CA ILE A 114 18.81 -6.84 5.27
C ILE A 114 19.18 -5.67 4.36
N THR A 115 18.32 -5.39 3.36
CA THR A 115 18.55 -4.39 2.32
C THR A 115 17.31 -3.50 2.16
N PRO A 116 17.06 -2.55 3.09
CA PRO A 116 16.06 -1.52 2.84
C PRO A 116 16.38 -0.76 1.55
N GLY A 117 15.36 -0.33 0.82
CA GLY A 117 15.59 0.38 -0.44
C GLY A 117 14.33 0.75 -1.18
N ASN A 118 14.51 1.38 -2.33
CA ASN A 118 13.43 1.86 -3.19
C ASN A 118 12.47 2.79 -2.43
N PHE A 119 13.05 3.80 -1.76
CA PHE A 119 12.33 4.76 -0.93
C PHE A 119 11.54 4.03 0.17
N ILE A 120 10.21 4.18 0.22
CA ILE A 120 9.35 3.56 1.22
C ILE A 120 8.85 2.16 0.82
N PHE A 121 9.30 1.61 -0.31
CA PHE A 121 8.88 0.27 -0.75
C PHE A 121 9.37 -0.84 0.19
N ARG A 122 10.60 -0.72 0.71
CA ARG A 122 11.18 -1.67 1.65
C ARG A 122 11.87 -0.94 2.80
N VAL A 123 11.17 -0.84 3.91
CA VAL A 123 11.59 -0.16 5.14
C VAL A 123 11.50 -1.12 6.32
N ARG A 124 12.14 -0.77 7.44
CA ARG A 124 12.18 -1.64 8.64
C ARG A 124 10.98 -1.46 9.56
N GLU A 125 10.38 -0.28 9.53
CA GLU A 125 9.14 0.06 10.22
C GLU A 125 8.13 0.51 9.18
N PHE A 126 6.95 -0.08 9.17
CA PHE A 126 5.89 0.22 8.20
C PHE A 126 4.52 0.02 8.83
N GLU A 127 3.49 0.54 8.18
CA GLU A 127 2.10 0.25 8.51
C GLU A 127 1.58 -0.85 7.60
N GLN A 128 0.90 -1.80 8.20
CA GLN A 128 0.29 -2.93 7.53
C GLN A 128 -1.22 -2.88 7.72
N MET A 129 -1.96 -3.08 6.64
CA MET A 129 -3.40 -3.36 6.66
C MET A 129 -3.59 -4.84 6.40
N GLU A 130 -4.11 -5.55 7.36
CA GLU A 130 -4.43 -6.98 7.25
C GLU A 130 -5.87 -7.23 7.61
N LEU A 131 -6.48 -8.15 6.87
CA LEU A 131 -7.78 -8.72 7.14
C LEU A 131 -7.59 -10.23 7.32
N GLU A 132 -8.01 -10.76 8.48
CA GLU A 132 -8.15 -12.18 8.67
C GLU A 132 -9.62 -12.54 8.54
N PHE A 133 -9.96 -13.17 7.42
CA PHE A 133 -11.34 -13.58 7.14
C PHE A 133 -11.50 -15.05 7.46
N PHE A 134 -12.30 -15.33 8.48
CA PHE A 134 -12.57 -16.66 9.01
C PHE A 134 -13.74 -17.30 8.26
N CYS A 135 -13.52 -18.48 7.69
CA CYS A 135 -14.53 -19.20 6.92
C CYS A 135 -14.59 -20.68 7.32
N LYS A 136 -15.66 -21.37 6.90
CA LYS A 136 -15.81 -22.80 7.11
C LYS A 136 -14.79 -23.57 6.27
N PRO A 137 -14.09 -24.58 6.84
CA PRO A 137 -13.20 -25.45 6.06
C PRO A 137 -13.91 -26.05 4.84
N GLY A 138 -13.22 -26.06 3.69
CA GLY A 138 -13.77 -26.49 2.40
C GLY A 138 -14.44 -25.39 1.59
N THR A 139 -14.56 -24.15 2.12
CA THR A 139 -15.06 -22.97 1.39
C THR A 139 -13.95 -21.94 1.13
N GLU A 140 -12.76 -22.19 1.60
CA GLU A 140 -11.64 -21.23 1.59
C GLU A 140 -11.20 -20.82 0.18
N LEU A 141 -11.23 -21.74 -0.80
CA LEU A 141 -10.79 -21.42 -2.16
C LEU A 141 -11.78 -20.51 -2.90
N ASP A 142 -13.09 -20.60 -2.58
CA ASP A 142 -14.08 -19.68 -3.12
C ASP A 142 -13.90 -18.27 -2.51
N TRP A 143 -13.64 -18.20 -1.21
CA TRP A 143 -13.33 -16.93 -0.54
C TRP A 143 -12.01 -16.35 -0.98
N PHE A 144 -10.99 -17.17 -1.21
CA PHE A 144 -9.72 -16.75 -1.77
C PHE A 144 -9.90 -16.08 -3.14
N LYS A 145 -10.67 -16.71 -4.03
CA LYS A 145 -11.01 -16.11 -5.33
C LYS A 145 -11.75 -14.79 -5.16
N TYR A 146 -12.77 -14.75 -4.28
CA TYR A 146 -13.52 -13.54 -4.00
C TYR A 146 -12.60 -12.37 -3.56
N TYR A 147 -11.70 -12.60 -2.60
CA TYR A 147 -10.80 -11.56 -2.13
C TYR A 147 -9.75 -11.16 -3.17
N LYS A 148 -9.27 -12.09 -3.97
CA LYS A 148 -8.39 -11.80 -5.11
C LYS A 148 -9.03 -10.79 -6.07
N ASP A 149 -10.30 -11.00 -6.44
CA ASP A 149 -11.04 -10.10 -7.30
C ASP A 149 -11.34 -8.78 -6.60
N LYS A 150 -11.81 -8.80 -5.35
CA LYS A 150 -12.14 -7.60 -4.56
C LYS A 150 -10.94 -6.69 -4.28
N CYS A 151 -9.77 -7.26 -3.98
CA CYS A 151 -8.55 -6.47 -3.77
C CYS A 151 -8.12 -5.78 -5.07
N LYS A 152 -8.21 -6.47 -6.22
CA LYS A 152 -7.95 -5.87 -7.52
C LYS A 152 -8.95 -4.74 -7.82
N ASP A 153 -10.25 -4.98 -7.65
CA ASP A 153 -11.31 -3.98 -7.86
C ASP A 153 -11.07 -2.73 -7.01
N PHE A 154 -10.68 -2.92 -5.74
CA PHE A 154 -10.34 -1.81 -4.86
C PHE A 154 -9.18 -0.96 -5.41
N LEU A 155 -8.10 -1.59 -5.89
CA LEU A 155 -6.99 -0.85 -6.50
C LEU A 155 -7.42 -0.08 -7.75
N LEU A 156 -8.28 -0.68 -8.58
CA LEU A 156 -8.85 -0.01 -9.76
C LEU A 156 -9.73 1.17 -9.36
N SER A 157 -10.53 1.05 -8.29
CA SER A 157 -11.35 2.16 -7.77
C SER A 157 -10.54 3.35 -7.28
N LEU A 158 -9.31 3.12 -6.82
CA LEU A 158 -8.35 4.19 -6.49
C LEU A 158 -7.78 4.90 -7.72
N GLY A 159 -8.14 4.46 -8.94
CA GLY A 159 -7.64 4.99 -10.21
C GLY A 159 -6.28 4.42 -10.62
N ILE A 160 -5.85 3.31 -10.02
CA ILE A 160 -4.63 2.61 -10.46
C ILE A 160 -4.94 1.93 -11.80
N LYS A 161 -4.09 2.15 -12.79
CA LYS A 161 -4.28 1.62 -14.15
C LYS A 161 -4.09 0.12 -14.19
N GLU A 162 -5.02 -0.59 -14.81
CA GLU A 162 -4.98 -2.05 -14.92
C GLU A 162 -3.73 -2.57 -15.61
N GLU A 163 -3.22 -1.87 -16.62
CA GLU A 163 -1.98 -2.21 -17.33
C GLU A 163 -0.72 -2.19 -16.44
N ASN A 164 -0.81 -1.55 -15.28
CA ASN A 164 0.26 -1.49 -14.29
C ASN A 164 0.07 -2.50 -13.15
N LEU A 165 -0.97 -3.34 -13.21
CA LEU A 165 -1.24 -4.40 -12.25
C LEU A 165 -1.09 -5.77 -12.92
N ARG A 166 -0.60 -6.75 -12.17
CA ARG A 166 -0.69 -8.15 -12.56
C ARG A 166 -0.94 -9.03 -11.35
N LEU A 167 -1.62 -10.14 -11.58
CA LEU A 167 -1.80 -11.19 -10.59
C LEU A 167 -0.69 -12.23 -10.81
N ARG A 168 -0.01 -12.61 -9.72
CA ARG A 168 1.01 -13.64 -9.72
C ARG A 168 0.61 -14.71 -8.71
N ASP A 169 0.07 -15.80 -9.21
CA ASP A 169 -0.22 -16.98 -8.39
C ASP A 169 1.10 -17.69 -8.05
N HIS A 170 1.25 -18.11 -6.80
CA HIS A 170 2.44 -18.86 -6.36
C HIS A 170 2.35 -20.32 -6.78
N ASP A 171 3.45 -20.88 -7.28
CA ASP A 171 3.58 -22.31 -7.52
C ASP A 171 3.62 -23.07 -6.18
N LYS A 172 3.33 -24.36 -6.20
CA LYS A 172 3.26 -25.19 -4.98
C LYS A 172 4.55 -25.17 -4.17
N GLU A 173 5.69 -25.06 -4.84
CA GLU A 173 7.01 -25.02 -4.26
C GLU A 173 7.33 -23.67 -3.58
N GLU A 174 6.63 -22.62 -3.97
CA GLU A 174 6.75 -21.25 -3.38
C GLU A 174 5.83 -21.05 -2.20
N LEU A 175 4.78 -21.88 -2.04
CA LEU A 175 3.80 -21.70 -0.97
C LEU A 175 4.46 -21.79 0.40
N SER A 176 4.09 -20.86 1.27
CA SER A 176 4.43 -20.95 2.67
C SER A 176 3.80 -22.20 3.30
N PHE A 177 4.46 -22.79 4.29
CA PHE A 177 4.04 -24.02 4.97
C PHE A 177 2.63 -23.96 5.60
N TYR A 178 2.10 -22.79 5.79
CA TYR A 178 0.76 -22.54 6.35
C TYR A 178 -0.33 -22.30 5.27
N SER A 179 0.08 -22.16 4.01
CA SER A 179 -0.82 -21.76 2.93
C SER A 179 -1.07 -22.88 1.93
N ASN A 180 -2.32 -23.01 1.45
CA ASN A 180 -2.67 -23.89 0.33
C ASN A 180 -2.93 -23.13 -0.99
N ALA A 181 -3.00 -21.81 -0.95
CA ALA A 181 -3.05 -20.92 -2.11
C ALA A 181 -2.54 -19.53 -1.74
N THR A 182 -1.75 -18.91 -2.61
CA THR A 182 -1.25 -17.54 -2.45
C THR A 182 -1.22 -16.85 -3.81
N THR A 183 -1.63 -15.59 -3.84
CA THR A 183 -1.52 -14.70 -5.01
C THR A 183 -0.98 -13.35 -4.57
N ASP A 184 -0.01 -12.83 -5.29
CA ASP A 184 0.40 -11.43 -5.17
C ASP A 184 -0.29 -10.59 -6.25
N ILE A 185 -0.83 -9.45 -5.86
CA ILE A 185 -1.11 -8.37 -6.80
C ILE A 185 0.15 -7.54 -6.86
N GLU A 186 0.82 -7.53 -8.00
CA GLU A 186 2.03 -6.74 -8.22
C GLU A 186 1.71 -5.48 -9.00
N TYR A 187 2.44 -4.40 -8.68
CA TYR A 187 2.41 -3.14 -9.41
C TYR A 187 3.74 -2.90 -10.14
N LYS A 188 3.66 -2.28 -11.32
CA LYS A 188 4.82 -1.91 -12.14
C LYS A 188 5.42 -0.59 -11.65
N PHE A 189 6.28 -0.68 -10.64
CA PHE A 189 7.04 0.46 -10.13
C PHE A 189 8.12 0.92 -11.12
N PRO A 190 8.70 2.11 -10.95
CA PRO A 190 9.82 2.58 -11.78
C PRO A 190 11.05 1.66 -11.77
N PHE A 191 11.21 0.84 -10.72
CA PHE A 191 12.29 -0.14 -10.56
C PHE A 191 11.91 -1.57 -10.98
N GLY A 192 10.74 -1.78 -11.55
CA GLY A 192 10.22 -3.06 -12.01
C GLY A 192 8.96 -3.52 -11.27
N TRP A 193 8.54 -4.76 -11.54
CA TRP A 193 7.40 -5.36 -10.85
C TRP A 193 7.72 -5.60 -9.38
N GLY A 194 6.80 -5.26 -8.51
CA GLY A 194 6.91 -5.47 -7.07
C GLY A 194 5.57 -5.78 -6.44
N GLU A 195 5.61 -6.66 -5.46
CA GLU A 195 4.46 -7.04 -4.66
C GLU A 195 3.84 -5.81 -3.98
N LEU A 196 2.55 -5.61 -4.21
CA LEU A 196 1.75 -4.56 -3.59
C LEU A 196 0.81 -5.16 -2.54
N TRP A 197 0.13 -6.25 -2.85
CA TRP A 197 -0.88 -6.86 -2.00
C TRP A 197 -0.79 -8.38 -2.07
N GLY A 198 -0.49 -9.05 -0.96
CA GLY A 198 -0.55 -10.50 -0.85
C GLY A 198 -1.94 -10.96 -0.43
N ILE A 199 -2.46 -12.02 -1.05
CA ILE A 199 -3.67 -12.73 -0.63
C ILE A 199 -3.29 -14.19 -0.40
N ALA A 200 -3.49 -14.70 0.81
CA ALA A 200 -3.15 -16.07 1.18
C ALA A 200 -4.35 -16.82 1.77
N SER A 201 -4.50 -18.08 1.41
CA SER A 201 -5.36 -19.03 2.13
C SER A 201 -4.50 -19.78 3.14
N ARG A 202 -4.57 -19.36 4.41
CA ARG A 202 -3.71 -19.82 5.53
C ARG A 202 -4.21 -21.10 6.18
N THR A 203 -5.27 -21.70 5.69
CA THR A 203 -5.95 -22.85 6.30
C THR A 203 -6.31 -22.56 7.78
N ASN A 204 -6.24 -23.52 8.68
CA ASN A 204 -6.42 -23.32 10.12
C ASN A 204 -5.10 -23.25 10.89
N TYR A 205 -3.99 -23.08 10.17
CA TYR A 205 -2.65 -23.21 10.74
C TYR A 205 -2.44 -22.34 11.99
N ASP A 206 -2.68 -21.04 11.88
CA ASP A 206 -2.41 -20.08 12.96
C ASP A 206 -3.26 -20.36 14.21
N LEU A 207 -4.57 -20.53 14.03
CA LEU A 207 -5.46 -20.86 15.16
C LEU A 207 -5.05 -22.17 15.83
N SER A 208 -4.68 -23.20 15.05
CA SER A 208 -4.21 -24.48 15.55
C SER A 208 -2.90 -24.34 16.35
N ARG A 209 -1.94 -23.55 15.85
CA ARG A 209 -0.69 -23.27 16.56
C ARG A 209 -0.91 -22.51 17.86
N HIS A 210 -1.78 -21.51 17.83
CA HIS A 210 -2.16 -20.78 19.06
C HIS A 210 -2.82 -21.70 20.09
N MET A 211 -3.73 -22.59 19.68
CA MET A 211 -4.33 -23.60 20.57
C MET A 211 -3.28 -24.55 21.16
N GLU A 212 -2.35 -25.02 20.32
CA GLU A 212 -1.30 -25.94 20.77
C GLU A 212 -0.40 -25.34 21.85
N VAL A 213 -0.03 -24.05 21.71
CA VAL A 213 0.86 -23.36 22.66
C VAL A 213 0.13 -22.87 23.87
N SER A 214 -1.02 -22.20 23.71
CA SER A 214 -1.78 -21.59 24.81
C SER A 214 -2.62 -22.57 25.59
N LYS A 215 -2.95 -23.73 25.01
CA LYS A 215 -3.94 -24.70 25.51
C LYS A 215 -5.38 -24.18 25.56
N GLU A 216 -5.63 -22.97 25.02
CA GLU A 216 -6.96 -22.38 24.90
C GLU A 216 -7.65 -22.87 23.62
N LYS A 217 -8.98 -23.06 23.68
CA LYS A 217 -9.76 -23.52 22.53
C LYS A 217 -10.16 -22.33 21.64
N LEU A 218 -9.76 -22.38 20.38
CA LEU A 218 -10.12 -21.44 19.33
C LEU A 218 -11.06 -22.09 18.30
N GLU A 219 -11.81 -23.09 18.71
CA GLU A 219 -12.84 -23.74 17.88
C GLU A 219 -14.10 -22.88 17.85
N TYR A 220 -14.69 -22.77 16.67
CA TYR A 220 -16.01 -22.18 16.47
C TYR A 220 -17.09 -23.25 16.58
N LEU A 221 -18.15 -22.96 17.32
CA LEU A 221 -19.37 -23.76 17.32
C LEU A 221 -20.40 -23.09 16.42
N ASP A 222 -20.74 -23.73 15.32
CA ASP A 222 -21.79 -23.26 14.43
C ASP A 222 -23.17 -23.43 15.10
N PRO A 223 -23.88 -22.34 15.38
CA PRO A 223 -25.15 -22.41 16.09
C PRO A 223 -26.28 -23.01 15.22
N ASP A 224 -26.15 -23.03 13.89
CA ASP A 224 -27.16 -23.51 12.99
C ASP A 224 -27.04 -25.04 12.74
N THR A 225 -25.83 -25.59 12.75
CA THR A 225 -25.55 -27.01 12.53
C THR A 225 -25.11 -27.77 13.79
N ASN A 226 -24.75 -27.05 14.86
CA ASN A 226 -24.11 -27.58 16.07
C ASN A 226 -22.78 -28.30 15.82
N GLU A 227 -22.12 -28.00 14.69
CA GLU A 227 -20.82 -28.53 14.32
C GLU A 227 -19.71 -27.69 14.95
N LYS A 228 -18.64 -28.32 15.40
CA LYS A 228 -17.42 -27.65 15.88
C LYS A 228 -16.29 -27.82 14.89
N TYR A 229 -15.64 -26.72 14.56
CA TYR A 229 -14.46 -26.73 13.71
C TYR A 229 -13.53 -25.56 14.02
N VAL A 230 -12.27 -25.68 13.61
CA VAL A 230 -11.33 -24.57 13.58
C VAL A 230 -11.48 -23.88 12.23
N PRO A 231 -11.87 -22.59 12.18
CA PRO A 231 -12.05 -21.90 10.92
C PRO A 231 -10.78 -21.88 10.07
N TYR A 232 -10.96 -21.89 8.75
CA TYR A 232 -9.91 -21.56 7.80
C TYR A 232 -9.86 -20.03 7.60
N VAL A 233 -8.73 -19.53 7.17
CA VAL A 233 -8.47 -18.09 7.13
C VAL A 233 -8.02 -17.67 5.74
N ILE A 234 -8.61 -16.60 5.23
CA ILE A 234 -8.12 -15.88 4.06
C ILE A 234 -7.54 -14.55 4.54
N GLU A 235 -6.29 -14.30 4.17
CA GLU A 235 -5.54 -13.11 4.54
C GLU A 235 -5.22 -12.25 3.33
N PRO A 236 -5.92 -11.17 3.08
CA PRO A 236 -5.42 -10.03 2.31
C PRO A 236 -4.52 -9.15 3.19
N SER A 237 -3.25 -8.99 2.80
CA SER A 237 -2.24 -8.23 3.54
C SER A 237 -1.56 -7.20 2.64
N LEU A 238 -1.62 -5.93 3.03
CA LEU A 238 -1.15 -4.78 2.26
C LEU A 238 -0.26 -3.87 3.12
N GLY A 239 0.92 -3.50 2.59
CA GLY A 239 1.74 -2.43 3.17
C GLY A 239 1.21 -1.05 2.78
N VAL A 240 0.87 -0.23 3.77
CA VAL A 240 0.31 1.12 3.52
C VAL A 240 1.29 2.00 2.76
N GLU A 241 2.59 1.94 3.10
CA GLU A 241 3.63 2.70 2.40
C GLU A 241 3.77 2.28 0.94
N ARG A 242 3.61 0.98 0.64
CA ARG A 242 3.62 0.50 -0.76
C ARG A 242 2.42 1.01 -1.54
N LEU A 243 1.22 1.01 -0.94
CA LEU A 243 0.03 1.57 -1.56
C LEU A 243 0.19 3.07 -1.82
N PHE A 244 0.69 3.81 -0.83
CA PHE A 244 0.97 5.24 -0.98
C PHE A 244 1.96 5.50 -2.12
N LEU A 245 3.06 4.74 -2.18
CA LEU A 245 4.03 4.84 -3.27
C LEU A 245 3.41 4.50 -4.62
N THR A 246 2.55 3.48 -4.68
CA THR A 246 1.81 3.09 -5.89
C THR A 246 0.92 4.22 -6.39
N VAL A 247 0.15 4.85 -5.50
CA VAL A 247 -0.71 5.99 -5.85
C VAL A 247 0.12 7.16 -6.38
N LEU A 248 1.28 7.46 -5.76
CA LEU A 248 2.19 8.51 -6.25
C LEU A 248 2.75 8.18 -7.64
N CYS A 249 3.26 6.96 -7.83
CA CYS A 249 3.84 6.52 -9.11
C CYS A 249 2.79 6.51 -10.23
N ASN A 250 1.58 6.06 -9.93
CA ASN A 250 0.48 6.01 -10.89
C ASN A 250 -0.02 7.41 -11.29
N ALA A 251 -0.01 8.35 -10.34
CA ALA A 251 -0.48 9.71 -10.57
C ALA A 251 0.54 10.58 -11.33
N TYR A 252 1.85 10.34 -11.14
CA TYR A 252 2.88 11.15 -11.79
C TYR A 252 2.83 11.00 -13.30
N THR A 253 2.66 12.15 -13.97
CA THR A 253 2.58 12.20 -15.43
C THR A 253 3.41 13.37 -15.95
N LYS A 254 4.22 13.10 -16.97
CA LYS A 254 4.90 14.13 -17.77
C LYS A 254 4.30 14.10 -19.17
N GLU A 255 3.68 15.20 -19.57
CA GLU A 255 2.99 15.31 -20.84
C GLU A 255 3.50 16.49 -21.64
N THR A 256 3.48 16.35 -22.97
CA THR A 256 3.80 17.42 -23.92
C THR A 256 2.50 18.05 -24.39
N LEU A 257 2.37 19.35 -24.23
CA LEU A 257 1.21 20.10 -24.65
C LEU A 257 1.25 20.39 -26.16
N THR A 258 0.13 20.86 -26.71
CA THR A 258 -0.01 21.17 -28.14
C THR A 258 0.94 22.27 -28.62
N ASP A 259 1.39 23.15 -27.72
CA ASP A 259 2.38 24.19 -27.99
C ASP A 259 3.83 23.72 -27.91
N GLY A 260 4.07 22.41 -27.70
CA GLY A 260 5.38 21.80 -27.53
C GLY A 260 6.01 21.95 -26.14
N THR A 261 5.38 22.66 -25.22
CA THR A 261 5.85 22.78 -23.84
C THR A 261 5.55 21.51 -23.06
N THR A 262 6.34 21.24 -21.99
CA THR A 262 6.10 20.09 -21.12
C THR A 262 5.40 20.50 -19.83
N ARG A 263 4.54 19.63 -19.33
CA ARG A 263 3.85 19.76 -18.06
C ARG A 263 4.09 18.52 -17.19
N GLU A 264 4.52 18.72 -15.97
CA GLU A 264 4.49 17.70 -14.93
C GLU A 264 3.23 17.88 -14.10
N VAL A 265 2.52 16.79 -13.83
CA VAL A 265 1.24 16.80 -13.12
C VAL A 265 1.06 15.52 -12.31
N MET A 266 0.48 15.66 -11.13
CA MET A 266 0.03 14.52 -10.32
C MET A 266 -1.46 14.29 -10.58
N LYS A 267 -1.76 13.27 -11.41
CA LYS A 267 -3.14 12.92 -11.78
C LYS A 267 -3.78 11.97 -10.77
N PHE A 268 -3.89 12.43 -9.53
CA PHE A 268 -4.64 11.68 -8.52
C PHE A 268 -6.13 11.60 -8.88
N THR A 269 -6.77 10.48 -8.57
CA THR A 269 -8.22 10.45 -8.42
C THR A 269 -8.65 11.60 -7.50
N PRO A 270 -9.65 12.42 -7.83
CA PRO A 270 -9.96 13.62 -7.05
C PRO A 270 -10.14 13.36 -5.55
N ALA A 271 -10.74 12.23 -5.18
CA ALA A 271 -10.90 11.82 -3.79
C ALA A 271 -9.57 11.56 -3.05
N LEU A 272 -8.49 11.18 -3.75
CA LEU A 272 -7.17 10.95 -3.17
C LEU A 272 -6.25 12.18 -3.19
N ALA A 273 -6.61 13.23 -3.93
CA ALA A 273 -5.79 14.45 -4.00
C ALA A 273 -5.63 15.10 -2.61
N PRO A 274 -4.40 15.55 -2.23
CA PRO A 274 -4.16 16.14 -0.90
C PRO A 274 -4.96 17.42 -0.68
N TYR A 275 -5.12 18.23 -1.72
CA TYR A 275 -6.02 19.37 -1.76
C TYR A 275 -7.06 19.14 -2.85
N LYS A 276 -8.32 19.48 -2.55
CA LYS A 276 -9.45 19.27 -3.49
C LYS A 276 -9.61 20.43 -4.45
N VAL A 277 -9.32 21.62 -3.97
CA VAL A 277 -9.52 22.86 -4.71
C VAL A 277 -8.44 23.87 -4.36
N THR A 278 -8.05 24.69 -5.35
CA THR A 278 -7.25 25.89 -5.14
C THR A 278 -8.04 27.11 -5.56
N VAL A 279 -7.99 28.20 -4.77
CA VAL A 279 -8.65 29.47 -5.05
C VAL A 279 -7.60 30.48 -5.49
N LEU A 280 -7.82 31.08 -6.65
CA LEU A 280 -6.84 31.91 -7.36
C LEU A 280 -7.48 33.28 -7.73
N PRO A 281 -7.08 34.42 -7.12
CA PRO A 281 -7.50 35.73 -7.61
C PRO A 281 -6.86 36.00 -8.97
N LEU A 282 -7.60 36.32 -10.01
CA LEU A 282 -7.04 36.63 -11.34
C LEU A 282 -6.07 37.82 -11.27
N VAL A 283 -6.51 38.93 -10.68
CA VAL A 283 -5.67 40.07 -10.40
C VAL A 283 -5.63 40.32 -8.90
N LYS A 284 -4.45 40.19 -8.29
CA LYS A 284 -4.28 40.30 -6.83
C LYS A 284 -4.94 41.55 -6.25
N LYS A 285 -4.69 42.71 -6.84
CA LYS A 285 -5.17 44.02 -6.32
C LYS A 285 -6.68 44.08 -6.20
N PHE A 286 -7.44 43.46 -7.10
CA PHE A 286 -8.89 43.60 -7.20
C PHE A 286 -9.67 42.40 -6.66
N HIS A 287 -9.09 41.20 -6.71
CA HIS A 287 -9.84 39.96 -6.46
C HIS A 287 -9.44 39.22 -5.19
N SER A 288 -8.31 39.61 -4.51
CA SER A 288 -7.80 38.86 -3.36
C SER A 288 -8.77 38.83 -2.18
N GLU A 289 -9.52 39.91 -1.92
CA GLU A 289 -10.47 39.95 -0.80
C GLU A 289 -11.59 38.91 -1.01
N LYS A 290 -12.22 38.92 -2.18
CA LYS A 290 -13.27 37.95 -2.54
C LYS A 290 -12.74 36.51 -2.63
N ALA A 291 -11.53 36.35 -3.14
CA ALA A 291 -10.87 35.05 -3.19
C ALA A 291 -10.58 34.48 -1.79
N LEU A 292 -10.17 35.32 -0.83
CA LEU A 292 -9.96 34.89 0.56
C LEU A 292 -11.28 34.54 1.26
N GLU A 293 -12.35 35.30 0.95
CA GLU A 293 -13.70 34.98 1.45
C GLU A 293 -14.10 33.56 0.98
N LEU A 294 -14.01 33.30 -0.33
CA LEU A 294 -14.37 32.01 -0.90
C LEU A 294 -13.45 30.91 -0.41
N TYR A 295 -12.12 31.14 -0.28
CA TYR A 295 -11.18 30.21 0.31
C TYR A 295 -11.61 29.76 1.72
N LYS A 296 -12.00 30.74 2.59
CA LYS A 296 -12.47 30.41 3.94
C LYS A 296 -13.76 29.59 3.92
N GLU A 297 -14.66 29.87 2.98
CA GLU A 297 -15.91 29.11 2.85
C GLU A 297 -15.63 27.67 2.38
N LEU A 298 -14.89 27.49 1.29
CA LEU A 298 -14.55 26.18 0.78
C LEU A 298 -13.71 25.35 1.77
N SER A 299 -12.89 26.00 2.60
CA SER A 299 -12.09 25.32 3.63
C SER A 299 -12.91 24.69 4.76
N LYS A 300 -14.20 25.02 4.88
CA LYS A 300 -15.14 24.34 5.79
C LYS A 300 -15.54 22.96 5.27
N HIS A 301 -15.42 22.73 3.96
CA HIS A 301 -15.86 21.52 3.27
C HIS A 301 -14.70 20.67 2.77
N PHE A 302 -13.59 21.28 2.34
CA PHE A 302 -12.49 20.63 1.67
C PHE A 302 -11.13 21.10 2.18
N MET A 303 -10.11 20.27 1.99
CA MET A 303 -8.72 20.73 2.01
C MET A 303 -8.50 21.66 0.81
N THR A 304 -8.37 22.94 1.09
CA THR A 304 -8.36 24.03 0.09
C THR A 304 -7.01 24.74 0.10
N MET A 305 -6.49 25.09 -1.08
CA MET A 305 -5.33 25.95 -1.25
C MET A 305 -5.73 27.35 -1.67
N TYR A 306 -4.89 28.33 -1.32
CA TYR A 306 -4.97 29.70 -1.83
C TYR A 306 -3.61 30.10 -2.40
N ASP A 307 -3.58 30.69 -3.60
CA ASP A 307 -2.35 31.18 -4.21
C ASP A 307 -2.59 32.47 -5.01
N GLU A 308 -1.87 33.53 -4.67
CA GLU A 308 -1.90 34.81 -5.36
C GLU A 308 -0.54 35.24 -5.93
N GLY A 309 0.47 34.34 -5.88
CA GLY A 309 1.85 34.61 -6.28
C GLY A 309 2.12 34.49 -7.78
N GLY A 310 2.65 35.54 -8.42
CA GLY A 310 2.97 35.52 -9.85
C GLY A 310 1.75 35.60 -10.77
N ASN A 311 1.88 35.18 -12.03
CA ASN A 311 0.76 35.18 -12.99
C ASN A 311 -0.10 33.90 -12.84
N ILE A 312 -1.31 33.95 -13.37
CA ILE A 312 -2.31 32.88 -13.24
C ILE A 312 -1.81 31.54 -13.84
N GLY A 313 -1.10 31.55 -14.95
CA GLY A 313 -0.56 30.35 -15.57
C GLY A 313 0.46 29.61 -14.67
N LYS A 314 1.32 30.36 -13.93
CA LYS A 314 2.24 29.78 -12.95
C LYS A 314 1.51 29.18 -11.76
N ARG A 315 0.38 29.78 -11.33
CA ARG A 315 -0.44 29.24 -10.23
C ARG A 315 -1.11 27.94 -10.62
N TYR A 316 -1.67 27.84 -11.83
CA TYR A 316 -2.19 26.58 -12.37
C TYR A 316 -1.12 25.51 -12.38
N ARG A 317 0.10 25.84 -12.86
CA ARG A 317 1.21 24.86 -12.88
C ARG A 317 1.58 24.35 -11.49
N ARG A 318 1.63 25.22 -10.49
CA ARG A 318 1.89 24.80 -9.09
C ARG A 318 0.79 23.89 -8.56
N SER A 319 -0.47 24.19 -8.85
CA SER A 319 -1.61 23.33 -8.49
C SER A 319 -1.56 22.00 -9.20
N ASP A 320 -1.22 21.96 -10.48
CA ASP A 320 -1.07 20.73 -11.28
C ASP A 320 0.02 19.81 -10.70
N VAL A 321 1.19 20.36 -10.33
CA VAL A 321 2.32 19.60 -9.74
C VAL A 321 1.96 19.00 -8.39
N ILE A 322 1.15 19.69 -7.57
CA ILE A 322 0.67 19.16 -6.29
C ILE A 322 -0.46 18.13 -6.50
N GLY A 323 -1.14 18.21 -7.64
CA GLY A 323 -2.25 17.33 -8.00
C GLY A 323 -3.62 17.82 -7.53
N VAL A 324 -3.80 19.14 -7.37
CA VAL A 324 -5.11 19.71 -7.03
C VAL A 324 -6.04 19.55 -8.23
N PRO A 325 -7.19 18.84 -8.10
CA PRO A 325 -8.04 18.53 -9.26
C PRO A 325 -8.78 19.77 -9.81
N PHE A 326 -9.14 20.73 -8.97
CA PHE A 326 -9.94 21.88 -9.39
C PHE A 326 -9.28 23.20 -9.01
N ALA A 327 -9.13 24.11 -9.99
CA ALA A 327 -8.65 25.46 -9.76
C ALA A 327 -9.77 26.46 -10.02
N VAL A 328 -10.18 27.19 -8.96
CA VAL A 328 -11.25 28.19 -8.98
C VAL A 328 -10.63 29.56 -9.12
N THR A 329 -10.90 30.24 -10.22
CA THR A 329 -10.40 31.59 -10.50
C THR A 329 -11.47 32.62 -10.18
N ILE A 330 -11.07 33.65 -9.43
CA ILE A 330 -11.89 34.79 -9.04
C ILE A 330 -11.52 35.99 -9.91
N ASP A 331 -12.49 36.53 -10.61
CA ASP A 331 -12.34 37.62 -11.57
C ASP A 331 -13.45 38.69 -11.41
N ASP A 332 -13.58 39.61 -12.39
CA ASP A 332 -14.58 40.65 -12.38
C ASP A 332 -16.02 40.08 -12.44
N GLU A 333 -16.23 38.94 -13.16
CA GLU A 333 -17.54 38.29 -13.21
C GLU A 333 -17.93 37.72 -11.84
N THR A 334 -16.96 37.31 -11.04
CA THR A 334 -17.23 36.86 -9.67
C THR A 334 -17.75 37.99 -8.81
N LEU A 335 -17.19 39.19 -8.97
CA LEU A 335 -17.63 40.37 -8.21
C LEU A 335 -19.01 40.84 -8.64
N ASN A 336 -19.32 40.81 -9.95
CA ASN A 336 -20.54 41.32 -10.52
C ASN A 336 -21.70 40.33 -10.51
N ASN A 337 -21.45 39.08 -10.82
CA ASN A 337 -22.46 38.06 -11.14
C ASN A 337 -22.40 36.82 -10.23
N GLN A 338 -21.52 36.78 -9.22
CA GLN A 338 -21.33 35.65 -8.31
C GLN A 338 -21.04 34.32 -9.06
N THR A 339 -20.31 34.42 -10.17
CA THR A 339 -19.84 33.26 -10.94
C THR A 339 -18.34 33.11 -10.81
N VAL A 340 -17.82 31.91 -10.95
CA VAL A 340 -16.40 31.57 -10.92
C VAL A 340 -16.03 30.70 -12.10
N THR A 341 -14.78 30.80 -12.53
CA THR A 341 -14.22 29.87 -13.51
C THR A 341 -13.55 28.71 -12.78
N VAL A 342 -13.99 27.48 -13.06
CA VAL A 342 -13.40 26.24 -12.53
C VAL A 342 -12.62 25.56 -13.63
N ARG A 343 -11.32 25.39 -13.43
CA ARG A 343 -10.43 24.64 -14.34
C ARG A 343 -10.21 23.24 -13.82
N ASP A 344 -10.46 22.26 -14.68
CA ASP A 344 -10.10 20.86 -14.44
C ASP A 344 -8.60 20.66 -14.69
N ARG A 345 -7.92 19.96 -13.77
CA ARG A 345 -6.48 19.66 -13.82
C ARG A 345 -6.13 18.78 -15.02
N ASP A 346 -6.93 17.76 -15.29
CA ASP A 346 -6.58 16.69 -16.24
C ASP A 346 -6.84 17.11 -17.69
N THR A 347 -7.99 17.70 -17.94
CA THR A 347 -8.39 18.18 -19.29
C THR A 347 -7.91 19.59 -19.58
N MET A 348 -7.62 20.41 -18.56
CA MET A 348 -7.36 21.84 -18.61
C MET A 348 -8.56 22.68 -19.09
N GLU A 349 -9.71 22.05 -19.29
CA GLU A 349 -10.94 22.74 -19.66
C GLU A 349 -11.42 23.62 -18.50
N GLN A 350 -12.10 24.68 -18.87
CA GLN A 350 -12.66 25.65 -17.93
C GLN A 350 -14.17 25.74 -18.12
N ILE A 351 -14.88 25.72 -17.01
CA ILE A 351 -16.33 25.93 -16.97
C ILE A 351 -16.66 27.09 -16.04
N THR A 352 -17.77 27.73 -16.29
CA THR A 352 -18.30 28.79 -15.40
C THR A 352 -19.43 28.21 -14.55
N LEU A 353 -19.33 28.40 -13.24
CA LEU A 353 -20.32 27.94 -12.26
C LEU A 353 -20.70 29.14 -11.35
N LYS A 354 -21.90 29.10 -10.77
CA LYS A 354 -22.24 29.98 -9.65
C LYS A 354 -21.45 29.56 -8.40
N VAL A 355 -21.10 30.52 -7.57
CA VAL A 355 -20.40 30.26 -6.30
C VAL A 355 -21.16 29.27 -5.44
N GLU A 356 -22.49 29.36 -5.39
CA GLU A 356 -23.36 28.46 -4.62
C GLU A 356 -23.35 27.00 -5.10
N GLU A 357 -22.96 26.73 -6.35
CA GLU A 357 -22.94 25.39 -6.95
C GLU A 357 -21.60 24.66 -6.73
N LEU A 358 -20.55 25.38 -6.26
CA LEU A 358 -19.19 24.83 -6.20
C LEU A 358 -19.05 23.61 -5.27
N VAL A 359 -19.66 23.66 -4.10
CA VAL A 359 -19.52 22.57 -3.11
C VAL A 359 -20.14 21.29 -3.66
N ASP A 360 -21.32 21.38 -4.22
CA ASP A 360 -22.03 20.23 -4.80
C ASP A 360 -21.29 19.67 -6.04
N TYR A 361 -20.78 20.57 -6.89
CA TYR A 361 -19.99 20.17 -8.05
C TYR A 361 -18.74 19.40 -7.64
N ILE A 362 -17.96 19.90 -6.68
CA ILE A 362 -16.73 19.25 -6.20
C ILE A 362 -17.07 17.92 -5.53
N ASN A 363 -18.09 17.87 -4.65
CA ASN A 363 -18.51 16.63 -3.99
C ASN A 363 -18.85 15.54 -4.99
N LYS A 364 -19.66 15.86 -6.01
CA LYS A 364 -20.04 14.92 -7.06
C LYS A 364 -18.84 14.36 -7.84
N LYS A 365 -17.78 15.16 -8.01
CA LYS A 365 -16.55 14.74 -8.70
C LYS A 365 -15.59 13.94 -7.81
N MET A 366 -15.82 13.90 -6.49
CA MET A 366 -15.03 13.12 -5.53
C MET A 366 -15.65 11.75 -5.20
N GLU A 367 -16.80 11.41 -5.75
CA GLU A 367 -17.37 10.07 -5.62
C GLU A 367 -16.44 9.03 -6.28
N PHE A 368 -16.22 7.88 -5.59
CA PHE A 368 -15.43 6.74 -6.08
C PHE A 368 -16.26 5.88 -7.04
#